data_8c2ce49cd848bb30ee5a736e37e9e8e1
#
_entry.id   8c2ce49cd848bb30ee5a736e37e9e8e1
#
_cell.length_a   1.000
_cell.length_b   1.000
_cell.length_c   1.000
_cell.angle_alpha   90.00
_cell.angle_beta   90.00
_cell.angle_gamma   90.00
#
_symmetry.space_group_name_H-M   'P 1'
#
loop_
_entity.id
_entity.type
_entity.pdbx_description
1 polymer ?
#
loop_
_entity_poly.entity_id
_entity_poly.type
_entity_poly.pdbx_seq_one_letter_code
_entity_poly.pdbx_strand_id
1 'polypeptide(L)'
;MGTAIQKARTLRSNLTDAEQFIWRRLRHRQIEGHKFRRQRPVGPYIVDFVCLEVKLVIEVDGGQHSDNKTYDTVRDQWLEEKGYRVLRFWNNEVWSNIDGVMEVIRCAVNEPPPVSSPGFGGGKKRRCWLDEYRAQKQINYESRVLINNEPHL
;
A
#
# COMPACT_ATOMS: atom_id res chain seq x y z
N MET A 1 -11.43 21.96 -14.99
CA MET A 1 -10.53 20.96 -14.35
C MET A 1 -11.07 20.60 -12.99
N GLY A 2 -11.39 19.33 -12.77
CA GLY A 2 -11.90 18.88 -11.47
C GLY A 2 -10.80 18.95 -10.40
N THR A 3 -11.15 19.45 -9.23
CA THR A 3 -10.23 19.45 -8.08
C THR A 3 -9.89 18.01 -7.64
N ALA A 4 -8.76 17.81 -6.95
CA ALA A 4 -8.39 16.49 -6.40
C ALA A 4 -9.53 15.87 -5.56
N ILE A 5 -10.33 16.70 -4.90
CA ILE A 5 -11.52 16.29 -4.14
C ILE A 5 -12.62 15.74 -5.03
N GLN A 6 -12.88 16.35 -6.19
CA GLN A 6 -13.88 15.87 -7.16
C GLN A 6 -13.44 14.55 -7.77
N LYS A 7 -12.16 14.44 -8.16
CA LYS A 7 -11.58 13.19 -8.66
C LYS A 7 -11.68 12.06 -7.62
N ALA A 8 -11.31 12.33 -6.38
CA ALA A 8 -11.45 11.38 -5.29
C ALA A 8 -12.91 10.96 -5.02
N ARG A 9 -13.87 11.86 -5.24
CA ARG A 9 -15.32 11.56 -5.11
C ARG A 9 -15.78 10.60 -6.21
N THR A 10 -15.36 10.80 -7.45
CA THR A 10 -15.66 9.91 -8.57
C THR A 10 -15.03 8.54 -8.37
N LEU A 11 -13.76 8.48 -7.94
CA LEU A 11 -13.08 7.21 -7.66
C LEU A 11 -13.76 6.41 -6.54
N ARG A 12 -14.31 7.09 -5.52
CA ARG A 12 -15.08 6.42 -4.46
C ARG A 12 -16.34 5.71 -4.95
N SER A 13 -16.92 6.15 -6.05
CA SER A 13 -18.09 5.52 -6.66
C SER A 13 -17.69 4.33 -7.54
N ASN A 14 -16.45 4.26 -8.00
CA ASN A 14 -15.94 3.32 -8.99
C ASN A 14 -14.83 2.43 -8.42
N LEU A 15 -14.98 1.97 -7.18
CA LEU A 15 -14.04 0.99 -6.59
C LEU A 15 -14.07 -0.31 -7.39
N THR A 16 -12.89 -0.87 -7.63
CA THR A 16 -12.79 -2.24 -8.16
C THR A 16 -13.33 -3.25 -7.16
N ASP A 17 -13.67 -4.44 -7.63
CA ASP A 17 -14.21 -5.50 -6.76
C ASP A 17 -13.21 -5.87 -5.65
N ALA A 18 -11.91 -5.92 -5.95
CA ALA A 18 -10.88 -6.18 -4.96
C ALA A 18 -10.77 -5.06 -3.91
N GLU A 19 -10.83 -3.80 -4.32
CA GLU A 19 -10.91 -2.66 -3.40
C GLU A 19 -12.15 -2.70 -2.53
N GLN A 20 -13.31 -3.03 -3.10
CA GLN A 20 -14.55 -3.20 -2.35
C GLN A 20 -14.43 -4.32 -1.31
N PHE A 21 -13.75 -5.41 -1.67
CA PHE A 21 -13.56 -6.56 -0.79
C PHE A 21 -12.69 -6.22 0.42
N ILE A 22 -11.61 -5.49 0.22
CA ILE A 22 -10.78 -4.94 1.31
C ILE A 22 -11.56 -3.90 2.12
N TRP A 23 -12.27 -2.97 1.44
CA TRP A 23 -13.00 -1.90 2.11
C TRP A 23 -14.04 -2.42 3.11
N ARG A 24 -14.75 -3.49 2.79
CA ARG A 24 -15.71 -4.11 3.72
C ARG A 24 -15.09 -4.51 5.06
N ARG A 25 -13.78 -4.79 5.08
CA ARG A 25 -13.02 -5.19 6.27
C ARG A 25 -12.32 -4.02 6.97
N LEU A 26 -12.01 -2.96 6.25
CA LEU A 26 -11.35 -1.77 6.80
C LEU A 26 -12.31 -0.76 7.40
N ARG A 27 -13.54 -0.67 6.86
CA ARG A 27 -14.54 0.30 7.31
C ARG A 27 -14.98 0.05 8.74
N HIS A 28 -15.60 1.06 9.36
CA HIS A 28 -16.17 0.96 10.71
C HIS A 28 -15.18 0.64 11.83
N ARG A 29 -13.91 1.00 11.68
CA ARG A 29 -12.86 0.77 12.69
C ARG A 29 -12.67 -0.71 13.07
N GLN A 30 -12.91 -1.63 12.14
CA GLN A 30 -12.81 -3.07 12.37
C GLN A 30 -11.36 -3.55 12.61
N ILE A 31 -10.36 -2.77 12.15
CA ILE A 31 -8.95 -3.10 12.37
C ILE A 31 -8.45 -2.29 13.58
N GLU A 32 -8.31 -2.97 14.71
CA GLU A 32 -7.75 -2.43 15.97
C GLU A 32 -8.31 -1.04 16.36
N GLY A 33 -9.56 -0.76 16.00
CA GLY A 33 -10.21 0.52 16.28
C GLY A 33 -9.76 1.69 15.39
N HIS A 34 -8.86 1.49 14.44
CA HIS A 34 -8.32 2.53 13.57
C HIS A 34 -9.28 2.92 12.45
N LYS A 35 -9.29 4.23 12.13
CA LYS A 35 -10.14 4.78 11.09
C LYS A 35 -9.44 4.80 9.74
N PHE A 36 -9.82 3.90 8.85
CA PHE A 36 -9.43 3.94 7.45
C PHE A 36 -10.36 4.83 6.62
N ARG A 37 -9.79 5.46 5.61
CA ARG A 37 -10.49 6.27 4.61
C ARG A 37 -10.12 5.75 3.23
N ARG A 38 -11.10 5.70 2.33
CA ARG A 38 -10.89 5.27 0.94
C ARG A 38 -10.75 6.45 0.01
N GLN A 39 -10.01 6.27 -1.09
CA GLN A 39 -9.83 7.23 -2.18
C GLN A 39 -9.66 8.67 -1.64
N ARG A 40 -8.59 8.86 -0.87
CA ARG A 40 -8.31 10.13 -0.22
C ARG A 40 -7.08 10.80 -0.81
N PRO A 41 -7.15 12.13 -1.07
CA PRO A 41 -5.95 12.90 -1.36
C PRO A 41 -5.00 12.91 -0.15
N VAL A 42 -3.75 12.56 -0.40
CA VAL A 42 -2.61 12.70 0.51
C VAL A 42 -1.54 13.49 -0.23
N GLY A 43 -1.42 14.78 0.07
CA GLY A 43 -0.63 15.70 -0.74
C GLY A 43 -1.13 15.76 -2.18
N PRO A 44 -0.23 15.62 -3.18
CA PRO A 44 -0.61 15.66 -4.59
C PRO A 44 -1.20 14.35 -5.12
N TYR A 45 -1.20 13.28 -4.30
CA TYR A 45 -1.61 11.93 -4.72
C TYR A 45 -2.95 11.53 -4.13
N ILE A 46 -3.69 10.69 -4.86
CA ILE A 46 -4.87 10.00 -4.33
C ILE A 46 -4.46 8.57 -4.04
N VAL A 47 -4.70 8.11 -2.81
CA VAL A 47 -4.40 6.76 -2.34
C VAL A 47 -5.67 5.95 -2.16
N ASP A 48 -5.61 4.64 -2.37
CA ASP A 48 -6.81 3.79 -2.30
C ASP A 48 -7.37 3.75 -0.89
N PHE A 49 -6.53 3.44 0.09
CA PHE A 49 -6.92 3.49 1.51
C PHE A 49 -5.80 4.13 2.34
N VAL A 50 -6.19 4.85 3.37
CA VAL A 50 -5.26 5.46 4.31
C VAL A 50 -5.81 5.48 5.72
N CYS A 51 -4.96 5.12 6.67
CA CYS A 51 -5.14 5.39 8.09
C CYS A 51 -4.19 6.52 8.47
N LEU A 52 -4.74 7.69 8.78
CA LEU A 52 -3.95 8.88 9.12
C LEU A 52 -3.33 8.77 10.52
N GLU A 53 -3.99 8.03 11.42
CA GLU A 53 -3.59 7.86 12.82
C GLU A 53 -2.23 7.18 12.92
N VAL A 54 -1.98 6.17 12.08
CA VAL A 54 -0.72 5.40 12.04
C VAL A 54 0.08 5.62 10.76
N LYS A 55 -0.31 6.59 9.94
CA LYS A 55 0.31 6.92 8.65
C LYS A 55 0.54 5.68 7.77
N LEU A 56 -0.50 4.89 7.60
CA LEU A 56 -0.49 3.68 6.77
C LEU A 56 -1.33 3.90 5.52
N VAL A 57 -0.71 3.69 4.36
CA VAL A 57 -1.35 3.67 3.04
C VAL A 57 -1.44 2.24 2.55
N ILE A 58 -2.58 1.87 1.98
CA ILE A 58 -2.81 0.57 1.36
C ILE A 58 -3.25 0.81 -0.07
N GLU A 59 -2.63 0.13 -1.00
CA GLU A 59 -2.94 0.17 -2.43
C GLU A 59 -3.22 -1.22 -2.97
N VAL A 60 -4.20 -1.29 -3.86
CA VAL A 60 -4.61 -2.53 -4.52
C VAL A 60 -4.29 -2.41 -6.01
N ASP A 61 -3.37 -3.24 -6.47
CA ASP A 61 -2.85 -3.15 -7.83
C ASP A 61 -3.54 -4.16 -8.75
N GLY A 62 -4.08 -3.67 -9.86
CA GLY A 62 -4.89 -4.45 -10.81
C GLY A 62 -4.09 -5.33 -11.77
N GLY A 63 -2.76 -5.35 -11.69
CA GLY A 63 -1.90 -6.17 -12.56
C GLY A 63 -1.81 -5.67 -14.01
N GLN A 64 -2.38 -4.52 -14.33
CA GLN A 64 -2.11 -3.83 -15.59
C GLN A 64 -0.77 -3.11 -15.44
N HIS A 65 0.19 -3.52 -16.23
CA HIS A 65 1.51 -2.90 -16.29
C HIS A 65 1.37 -1.40 -16.60
N SER A 66 1.44 -0.56 -15.60
CA SER A 66 1.62 0.86 -15.85
C SER A 66 3.07 1.08 -16.27
N ASP A 67 3.26 1.56 -17.48
CA ASP A 67 4.57 1.95 -18.04
C ASP A 67 5.24 3.11 -17.28
N ASN A 68 4.70 3.49 -16.13
CA ASN A 68 5.10 4.65 -15.33
C ASN A 68 5.88 4.30 -14.04
N LYS A 69 6.83 3.37 -14.13
CA LYS A 69 7.69 3.00 -12.99
C LYS A 69 8.33 4.21 -12.28
N THR A 70 8.74 5.21 -13.05
CA THR A 70 9.37 6.42 -12.51
C THR A 70 8.38 7.24 -11.66
N TYR A 71 7.15 7.38 -12.12
CA TYR A 71 6.11 8.10 -11.38
C TYR A 71 5.76 7.40 -10.06
N ASP A 72 5.64 6.08 -10.08
CA ASP A 72 5.35 5.29 -8.90
C ASP A 72 6.49 5.38 -7.86
N THR A 73 7.73 5.37 -8.31
CA THR A 73 8.90 5.54 -7.43
C THR A 73 8.91 6.92 -6.77
N VAL A 74 8.69 8.00 -7.52
CA VAL A 74 8.63 9.37 -6.98
C VAL A 74 7.49 9.52 -5.99
N ARG A 75 6.33 8.93 -6.28
CA ARG A 75 5.18 8.92 -5.40
C ARG A 75 5.48 8.21 -4.07
N ASP A 76 6.07 7.03 -4.14
CA ASP A 76 6.42 6.24 -2.96
C ASP A 76 7.43 6.96 -2.09
N GLN A 77 8.50 7.50 -2.68
CA GLN A 77 9.49 8.30 -1.98
C GLN A 77 8.85 9.49 -1.27
N TRP A 78 7.96 10.22 -1.93
CA TRP A 78 7.27 11.34 -1.33
C TRP A 78 6.41 10.90 -0.12
N LEU A 79 5.68 9.81 -0.24
CA LEU A 79 4.86 9.27 0.85
C LEU A 79 5.75 8.84 2.03
N GLU A 80 6.86 8.17 1.77
CA GLU A 80 7.82 7.75 2.79
C GLU A 80 8.48 8.93 3.49
N GLU A 81 8.87 9.99 2.77
CA GLU A 81 9.39 11.24 3.32
C GLU A 81 8.39 11.94 4.25
N LYS A 82 7.09 11.80 3.98
CA LYS A 82 6.01 12.29 4.85
C LYS A 82 5.70 11.35 6.03
N GLY A 83 6.46 10.27 6.16
CA GLY A 83 6.34 9.29 7.23
C GLY A 83 5.23 8.26 7.00
N TYR A 84 4.69 8.15 5.79
CA TYR A 84 3.72 7.12 5.45
C TYR A 84 4.41 5.81 5.14
N ARG A 85 3.82 4.71 5.60
CA ARG A 85 4.17 3.36 5.18
C ARG A 85 3.20 2.93 4.09
N VAL A 86 3.68 2.38 2.99
CA VAL A 86 2.86 1.94 1.87
C VAL A 86 2.86 0.42 1.79
N LEU A 87 1.68 -0.17 1.84
CA LEU A 87 1.45 -1.59 1.56
C LEU A 87 0.75 -1.72 0.21
N ARG A 88 1.27 -2.58 -0.65
CA ARG A 88 0.67 -2.89 -1.95
C ARG A 88 0.27 -4.35 -2.02
N PHE A 89 -0.95 -4.59 -2.41
CA PHE A 89 -1.49 -5.93 -2.63
C PHE A 89 -1.97 -6.06 -4.07
N TRP A 90 -1.67 -7.18 -4.68
CA TRP A 90 -2.20 -7.51 -5.99
C TRP A 90 -3.65 -7.99 -5.88
N ASN A 91 -4.47 -7.74 -6.90
CA ASN A 91 -5.85 -8.23 -6.94
C ASN A 91 -5.93 -9.73 -6.67
N ASN A 92 -5.05 -10.53 -7.27
CA ASN A 92 -5.03 -11.96 -7.05
C ASN A 92 -4.68 -12.38 -5.63
N GLU A 93 -3.85 -11.63 -4.91
CA GLU A 93 -3.59 -11.87 -3.48
C GLU A 93 -4.82 -11.59 -2.63
N VAL A 94 -5.52 -10.51 -2.95
CA VAL A 94 -6.77 -10.15 -2.28
C VAL A 94 -7.81 -11.25 -2.43
N TRP A 95 -7.90 -11.87 -3.62
CA TRP A 95 -8.86 -12.93 -3.88
C TRP A 95 -8.45 -14.28 -3.30
N SER A 96 -7.17 -14.62 -3.40
CA SER A 96 -6.67 -15.95 -2.99
C SER A 96 -6.37 -16.06 -1.50
N ASN A 97 -6.02 -14.97 -0.83
CA ASN A 97 -5.57 -14.96 0.56
C ASN A 97 -5.93 -13.67 1.31
N ILE A 98 -7.21 -13.36 1.38
CA ILE A 98 -7.67 -12.14 2.07
C ILE A 98 -7.30 -12.13 3.55
N ASP A 99 -7.30 -13.29 4.21
CA ASP A 99 -6.98 -13.38 5.63
C ASP A 99 -5.50 -13.03 5.88
N GLY A 100 -4.60 -13.50 5.01
CA GLY A 100 -3.20 -13.09 5.02
C GLY A 100 -3.00 -11.60 4.75
N VAL A 101 -3.73 -11.03 3.80
CA VAL A 101 -3.74 -9.59 3.54
C VAL A 101 -4.18 -8.81 4.78
N MET A 102 -5.25 -9.22 5.44
CA MET A 102 -5.75 -8.56 6.64
C MET A 102 -4.80 -8.70 7.82
N GLU A 103 -4.11 -9.83 7.95
CA GLU A 103 -3.10 -10.03 8.99
C GLU A 103 -1.89 -9.09 8.79
N VAL A 104 -1.40 -8.94 7.57
CA VAL A 104 -0.35 -7.98 7.22
C VAL A 104 -0.77 -6.55 7.59
N ILE A 105 -2.00 -6.16 7.29
CA ILE A 105 -2.53 -4.84 7.62
C ILE A 105 -2.61 -4.66 9.15
N ARG A 106 -3.10 -5.68 9.88
CA ARG A 106 -3.20 -5.64 11.35
C ARG A 106 -1.83 -5.50 12.00
N CYS A 107 -0.85 -6.26 11.55
CA CYS A 107 0.53 -6.13 12.02
C CYS A 107 1.09 -4.72 11.75
N ALA A 108 0.87 -4.19 10.55
CA ALA A 108 1.33 -2.85 10.19
C ALA A 108 0.67 -1.73 11.02
N VAL A 109 -0.59 -1.90 11.41
CA VAL A 109 -1.29 -0.93 12.26
C VAL A 109 -0.70 -0.92 13.67
N ASN A 110 -0.33 -2.07 14.20
CA ASN A 110 0.22 -2.23 15.55
C ASN A 110 1.71 -1.83 15.66
N GLU A 111 2.40 -1.68 14.54
CA GLU A 111 3.78 -1.21 14.56
C GLU A 111 3.84 0.32 14.67
N PRO A 112 4.72 0.86 15.50
CA PRO A 112 4.93 2.31 15.54
C PRO A 112 5.43 2.80 14.17
N PRO A 113 5.01 4.01 13.74
CA PRO A 113 5.53 4.61 12.53
C PRO A 113 7.05 4.74 12.62
N PRO A 114 7.77 4.62 11.50
CA PRO A 114 9.21 4.83 11.50
C PRO A 114 9.52 6.22 12.05
N VAL A 115 10.20 6.28 13.16
CA VAL A 115 10.68 7.55 13.72
C VAL A 115 11.80 8.05 12.79
N SER A 116 11.54 9.12 12.07
CA SER A 116 12.60 9.89 11.41
C SER A 116 13.42 10.61 12.48
N SER A 117 14.34 9.88 13.13
CA SER A 117 15.33 10.47 14.01
C SER A 117 16.69 10.43 13.32
N PRO A 118 17.31 11.56 13.04
CA PRO A 118 18.72 11.59 12.75
C PRO A 118 19.47 11.46 14.09
N GLY A 119 20.10 10.34 14.32
CA GLY A 119 21.21 10.34 15.25
C GLY A 119 21.14 9.38 16.43
N PHE A 120 22.14 8.52 16.45
CA PHE A 120 22.78 7.89 17.60
C PHE A 120 22.02 6.82 18.41
N GLY A 121 22.49 5.59 18.23
CA GLY A 121 22.26 4.50 19.16
C GLY A 121 22.29 3.15 18.45
N GLY A 122 23.42 2.43 18.53
CA GLY A 122 23.56 1.06 18.04
C GLY A 122 22.67 0.08 18.77
N GLY A 123 21.39 0.08 18.46
CA GLY A 123 20.46 -0.97 18.79
C GLY A 123 20.32 -1.88 17.58
N LYS A 124 20.47 -3.20 17.77
CA LYS A 124 20.18 -4.18 16.74
C LYS A 124 18.79 -3.85 16.17
N LYS A 125 18.73 -3.42 14.91
CA LYS A 125 17.47 -3.29 14.18
C LYS A 125 16.79 -4.65 14.27
N ARG A 126 15.71 -4.74 15.04
CA ARG A 126 14.80 -5.89 14.89
C ARG A 126 14.38 -5.83 13.44
N ARG A 127 14.68 -6.88 12.69
CA ARG A 127 14.17 -7.02 11.32
C ARG A 127 12.67 -6.88 11.43
N CYS A 128 12.16 -5.77 10.89
CA CYS A 128 10.74 -5.58 10.83
C CYS A 128 10.22 -6.61 9.82
N TRP A 129 9.22 -7.40 10.18
CA TRP A 129 8.55 -8.30 9.25
C TRP A 129 8.10 -7.56 7.97
N LEU A 130 7.93 -6.23 8.05
CA LEU A 130 7.65 -5.36 6.91
C LEU A 130 8.83 -5.33 5.92
N ASP A 131 10.06 -5.38 6.41
CA ASP A 131 11.25 -5.47 5.56
C ASP A 131 11.32 -6.84 4.87
N GLU A 132 10.95 -7.91 5.60
CA GLU A 132 10.83 -9.25 5.02
C GLU A 132 9.69 -9.33 4.01
N TYR A 133 8.54 -8.74 4.31
CA TYR A 133 7.41 -8.64 3.38
C TYR A 133 7.79 -7.85 2.11
N ARG A 134 8.47 -6.70 2.25
CA ARG A 134 8.97 -5.91 1.12
C ARG A 134 10.00 -6.69 0.29
N ALA A 135 10.94 -7.36 0.94
CA ALA A 135 11.94 -8.19 0.27
C ALA A 135 11.28 -9.34 -0.50
N GLN A 136 10.30 -10.02 0.09
CA GLN A 136 9.53 -11.08 -0.56
C GLN A 136 8.73 -10.56 -1.76
N LYS A 137 8.15 -9.37 -1.66
CA LYS A 137 7.46 -8.71 -2.77
C LYS A 137 8.40 -8.37 -3.91
N GLN A 138 9.59 -7.88 -3.60
CA GLN A 138 10.61 -7.56 -4.61
C GLN A 138 11.06 -8.81 -5.37
N ILE A 139 11.32 -9.90 -4.68
CA ILE A 139 11.70 -11.19 -5.28
C ILE A 139 10.59 -11.71 -6.20
N ASN A 140 9.34 -11.65 -5.75
CA ASN A 140 8.19 -12.10 -6.55
C ASN A 140 7.97 -11.22 -7.78
N TYR A 141 8.25 -9.93 -7.70
CA TYR A 141 8.17 -9.01 -8.82
C TYR A 141 9.25 -9.33 -9.86
N GLU A 142 10.51 -9.48 -9.44
CA GLU A 142 11.64 -9.79 -10.32
C GLU A 142 11.47 -11.14 -11.01
N SER A 143 11.00 -12.15 -10.29
CA SER A 143 10.70 -13.48 -10.85
C SER A 143 9.63 -13.43 -11.95
N ARG A 144 8.61 -12.60 -11.79
CA ARG A 144 7.55 -12.43 -12.80
C ARG A 144 8.02 -11.66 -14.05
N VAL A 145 8.89 -10.67 -13.86
CA VAL A 145 9.48 -9.92 -14.98
C VAL A 145 10.36 -10.84 -15.84
N LEU A 146 11.08 -11.76 -15.22
CA LEU A 146 11.92 -12.71 -15.94
C LEU A 146 11.12 -13.74 -16.75
N ILE A 147 9.98 -14.21 -16.23
CA ILE A 147 9.10 -15.19 -16.91
C ILE A 147 8.41 -14.57 -18.14
N ASN A 148 8.09 -13.27 -18.08
CA ASN A 148 7.41 -12.60 -19.21
C ASN A 148 8.36 -12.06 -20.27
N ASN A 149 9.68 -12.20 -20.10
CA ASN A 149 10.69 -11.68 -21.01
C ASN A 149 11.40 -12.81 -21.81
N GLU A 150 10.86 -14.02 -21.82
CA GLU A 150 11.36 -15.05 -22.74
C GLU A 150 10.93 -14.71 -24.18
N PRO A 151 11.87 -14.57 -25.12
CA PRO A 151 11.51 -14.38 -26.50
C PRO A 151 10.81 -15.66 -27.00
N HIS A 152 9.59 -15.52 -27.45
CA HIS A 152 8.95 -16.56 -28.22
C HIS A 152 9.77 -16.81 -29.50
N LEU A 153 10.51 -17.86 -29.52
CA LEU A 153 11.09 -18.44 -30.74
C LEU A 153 10.00 -19.07 -31.60
#